data_66157585c3dc4b747de50a5b5e7cbdce
#
_entry.id   66157585c3dc4b747de50a5b5e7cbdce
#
_cell.length_a   1.000
_cell.length_b   1.000
_cell.length_c   1.000
_cell.angle_alpha   90.00
_cell.angle_beta   90.00
_cell.angle_gamma   90.00
#
_symmetry.space_group_name_H-M   'P 1'
#
loop_
_entity.id
_entity.type
_entity.pdbx_description
1 polymer ?
#
loop_
_entity_poly.entity_id
_entity_poly.type
_entity_poly.pdbx_seq_one_letter_code
_entity_poly.pdbx_strand_id
1 'polypeptide(L)'
;MTNKKPIRSFEDLEVYKMAREFSKKVSRLIKILPKEEEHNLKSQMRRAKLSVTNNIAEGFGRFHFQENIQFNRQSRGSICELIDDFNECYEEGYINQTESNALKSEAYHLIKVLNGYIASLKRQKSKNTSQ
;
A
#
# COMPACT_ATOMS: atom_id res chain seq x y z
N MET A 1 22.28 -7.72 17.26
CA MET A 1 21.04 -8.14 17.95
C MET A 1 19.89 -7.24 17.57
N THR A 2 18.88 -7.81 17.00
CA THR A 2 17.71 -7.06 16.60
C THR A 2 16.70 -7.05 17.73
N ASN A 3 16.49 -5.88 18.32
CA ASN A 3 15.41 -5.68 19.31
C ASN A 3 14.08 -5.55 18.61
N LYS A 4 13.67 -6.61 17.91
CA LYS A 4 12.36 -6.63 17.27
C LYS A 4 11.31 -6.86 18.33
N LYS A 5 10.39 -5.91 18.46
CA LYS A 5 9.22 -6.07 19.31
C LYS A 5 8.34 -7.17 18.71
N PRO A 6 7.69 -7.99 19.54
CA PRO A 6 6.76 -8.99 19.03
C PRO A 6 5.60 -8.33 18.27
N ILE A 7 5.13 -8.99 17.21
CA ILE A 7 4.00 -8.54 16.43
C ILE A 7 2.72 -8.92 17.18
N ARG A 8 2.02 -7.93 17.71
CA ARG A 8 0.78 -8.11 18.46
C ARG A 8 -0.46 -7.80 17.63
N SER A 9 -0.31 -6.86 16.69
CA SER A 9 -1.39 -6.49 15.79
C SER A 9 -0.80 -6.11 14.44
N PHE A 10 -1.66 -5.89 13.44
CA PHE A 10 -1.21 -5.41 12.14
C PHE A 10 -0.45 -4.07 12.24
N GLU A 11 -0.72 -3.29 13.29
CA GLU A 11 -0.07 -1.99 13.50
C GLU A 11 1.42 -2.12 13.77
N ASP A 12 1.88 -3.29 14.18
CA ASP A 12 3.31 -3.55 14.43
C ASP A 12 4.06 -3.97 13.16
N LEU A 13 3.36 -4.30 12.07
CA LEU A 13 3.97 -4.70 10.81
C LEU A 13 4.70 -3.54 10.16
N GLU A 14 5.94 -3.76 9.73
CA GLU A 14 6.72 -2.75 9.01
C GLU A 14 6.00 -2.29 7.74
N VAL A 15 5.43 -3.25 6.99
CA VAL A 15 4.70 -2.93 5.75
C VAL A 15 3.50 -2.03 6.03
N TYR A 16 2.81 -2.24 7.15
CA TYR A 16 1.67 -1.39 7.52
C TYR A 16 2.13 0.04 7.84
N LYS A 17 3.21 0.16 8.64
CA LYS A 17 3.76 1.47 9.00
C LYS A 17 4.19 2.25 7.77
N MET A 18 4.84 1.57 6.82
CA MET A 18 5.25 2.18 5.55
C MET A 18 4.04 2.58 4.72
N ALA A 19 3.01 1.73 4.68
CA ALA A 19 1.76 2.04 3.97
C ALA A 19 1.08 3.28 4.56
N ARG A 20 1.12 3.44 5.88
CA ARG A 20 0.56 4.64 6.55
C ARG A 20 1.31 5.91 6.14
N GLU A 21 2.64 5.85 6.08
CA GLU A 21 3.44 7.00 5.65
C GLU A 21 3.19 7.34 4.18
N PHE A 22 3.09 6.33 3.32
CA PHE A 22 2.72 6.50 1.92
C PHE A 22 1.34 7.14 1.79
N SER A 23 0.37 6.66 2.58
CA SER A 23 -0.99 7.18 2.61
C SER A 23 -1.03 8.68 2.93
N LYS A 24 -0.19 9.14 3.85
CA LYS A 24 -0.09 10.57 4.20
C LYS A 24 0.34 11.40 2.99
N LYS A 25 1.29 10.90 2.21
CA LYS A 25 1.76 11.61 1.00
C LYS A 25 0.70 11.66 -0.07
N VAL A 26 -0.04 10.57 -0.27
CA VAL A 26 -1.18 10.55 -1.20
C VAL A 26 -2.25 11.56 -0.75
N SER A 27 -2.52 11.63 0.56
CA SER A 27 -3.48 12.61 1.10
C SER A 27 -3.06 14.05 0.81
N ARG A 28 -1.76 14.37 0.92
CA ARG A 28 -1.26 15.71 0.58
C ARG A 28 -1.48 16.02 -0.90
N LEU A 29 -1.21 15.06 -1.78
CA LEU A 29 -1.45 15.23 -3.21
C LEU A 29 -2.93 15.47 -3.49
N ILE A 30 -3.82 14.69 -2.90
CA ILE A 30 -5.26 14.85 -3.08
C ILE A 30 -5.70 16.28 -2.75
N LYS A 31 -5.15 16.87 -1.68
CA LYS A 31 -5.52 18.20 -1.22
C LYS A 31 -5.17 19.30 -2.24
N ILE A 32 -4.12 19.11 -3.02
CA ILE A 32 -3.68 20.14 -3.98
C ILE A 32 -4.31 19.97 -5.37
N LEU A 33 -5.02 18.87 -5.60
CA LEU A 33 -5.69 18.66 -6.88
C LEU A 33 -6.85 19.64 -7.05
N PRO A 34 -7.15 20.08 -8.29
CA PRO A 34 -8.21 21.05 -8.51
C PRO A 34 -9.60 20.46 -8.21
N LYS A 35 -10.54 21.35 -7.93
CA LYS A 35 -11.92 21.02 -7.56
C LYS A 35 -12.61 20.18 -8.63
N GLU A 36 -12.26 20.36 -9.91
CA GLU A 36 -12.82 19.59 -11.01
C GLU A 36 -12.61 18.08 -10.85
N GLU A 37 -11.58 17.69 -10.08
CA GLU A 37 -11.25 16.28 -9.86
C GLU A 37 -11.93 15.68 -8.62
N GLU A 38 -12.80 16.43 -7.95
CA GLU A 38 -13.42 15.98 -6.68
C GLU A 38 -14.11 14.63 -6.80
N HIS A 39 -14.87 14.43 -7.88
CA HIS A 39 -15.63 13.20 -8.10
C HIS A 39 -14.96 12.26 -9.11
N ASN A 40 -13.70 12.48 -9.42
CA ASN A 40 -12.92 11.69 -10.37
C ASN A 40 -11.61 11.25 -9.73
N LEU A 41 -10.51 11.94 -10.01
CA LEU A 41 -9.18 11.56 -9.54
C LEU A 41 -9.07 11.54 -8.00
N LYS A 42 -9.59 12.57 -7.35
CA LYS A 42 -9.57 12.62 -5.88
C LYS A 42 -10.34 11.46 -5.26
N SER A 43 -11.52 11.16 -5.80
CA SER A 43 -12.36 10.07 -5.32
C SER A 43 -11.66 8.71 -5.49
N GLN A 44 -11.07 8.46 -6.67
CA GLN A 44 -10.32 7.24 -6.95
C GLN A 44 -9.14 7.07 -6.00
N MET A 45 -8.37 8.14 -5.81
CA MET A 45 -7.17 8.11 -4.97
C MET A 45 -7.51 7.91 -3.50
N ARG A 46 -8.60 8.50 -3.02
CA ARG A 46 -9.07 8.29 -1.64
C ARG A 46 -9.40 6.82 -1.41
N ARG A 47 -10.12 6.20 -2.34
CA ARG A 47 -10.50 4.79 -2.23
C ARG A 47 -9.29 3.88 -2.31
N ALA A 48 -8.40 4.12 -3.28
CA ALA A 48 -7.20 3.30 -3.44
C ALA A 48 -6.29 3.39 -2.21
N LYS A 49 -6.09 4.60 -1.70
CA LYS A 49 -5.29 4.84 -0.51
C LYS A 49 -5.82 4.05 0.69
N LEU A 50 -7.12 4.11 0.94
CA LEU A 50 -7.75 3.37 2.02
C LEU A 50 -7.64 1.85 1.79
N SER A 51 -7.80 1.42 0.55
CA SER A 51 -7.70 0.01 0.20
C SER A 51 -6.32 -0.58 0.51
N VAL A 52 -5.24 0.20 0.32
CA VAL A 52 -3.88 -0.26 0.62
C VAL A 52 -3.77 -0.69 2.09
N THR A 53 -4.11 0.19 3.01
CA THR A 53 -3.97 -0.10 4.45
C THR A 53 -5.03 -1.05 4.96
N ASN A 54 -6.28 -0.91 4.49
CA ASN A 54 -7.38 -1.77 4.93
C ASN A 54 -7.13 -3.23 4.57
N ASN A 55 -6.58 -3.50 3.39
CA ASN A 55 -6.30 -4.89 2.98
C ASN A 55 -5.17 -5.52 3.79
N ILE A 56 -4.14 -4.76 4.16
CA ILE A 56 -3.09 -5.26 5.04
C ILE A 56 -3.68 -5.64 6.40
N ALA A 57 -4.48 -4.74 6.97
CA ALA A 57 -5.12 -4.96 8.28
C ALA A 57 -6.08 -6.15 8.25
N GLU A 58 -6.95 -6.20 7.23
CA GLU A 58 -7.94 -7.26 7.07
C GLU A 58 -7.27 -8.63 6.91
N GLY A 59 -6.21 -8.71 6.09
CA GLY A 59 -5.47 -9.94 5.88
C GLY A 59 -4.88 -10.48 7.16
N PHE A 60 -4.25 -9.61 7.94
CA PHE A 60 -3.68 -9.99 9.24
C PHE A 60 -4.77 -10.50 10.19
N GLY A 61 -5.93 -9.81 10.20
CA GLY A 61 -7.04 -10.16 11.10
C GLY A 61 -7.75 -11.46 10.79
N ARG A 62 -7.51 -12.06 9.61
CA ARG A 62 -8.09 -13.35 9.25
C ARG A 62 -7.41 -14.52 9.95
N PHE A 63 -6.18 -14.34 10.45
CA PHE A 63 -5.40 -15.38 11.12
C PHE A 63 -5.26 -16.66 10.28
N HIS A 64 -5.22 -16.51 8.96
CA HIS A 64 -5.12 -17.61 8.00
C HIS A 64 -4.20 -17.17 6.86
N PHE A 65 -3.12 -17.92 6.64
CA PHE A 65 -2.05 -17.50 5.72
C PHE A 65 -2.54 -17.26 4.28
N GLN A 66 -3.36 -18.15 3.76
CA GLN A 66 -3.84 -18.02 2.38
C GLN A 66 -4.71 -16.77 2.20
N GLU A 67 -5.61 -16.51 3.15
CA GLU A 67 -6.44 -15.30 3.11
C GLU A 67 -5.59 -14.04 3.27
N ASN A 68 -4.62 -14.06 4.19
CA ASN A 68 -3.71 -12.95 4.41
C ASN A 68 -2.94 -12.63 3.11
N ILE A 69 -2.43 -13.65 2.42
CA ILE A 69 -1.75 -13.47 1.12
C ILE A 69 -2.68 -12.80 0.11
N GLN A 70 -3.93 -13.23 0.00
CA GLN A 70 -4.90 -12.68 -0.94
C GLN A 70 -5.19 -11.21 -0.67
N PHE A 71 -5.42 -10.84 0.60
CA PHE A 71 -5.67 -9.44 0.96
C PHE A 71 -4.45 -8.56 0.66
N ASN A 72 -3.24 -9.07 0.89
CA ASN A 72 -2.03 -8.31 0.58
C ASN A 72 -1.81 -8.17 -0.93
N ARG A 73 -2.25 -9.13 -1.74
CA ARG A 73 -2.27 -8.98 -3.20
C ARG A 73 -3.23 -7.89 -3.64
N GLN A 74 -4.39 -7.77 -2.99
CA GLN A 74 -5.34 -6.68 -3.26
C GLN A 74 -4.75 -5.34 -2.89
N SER A 75 -4.05 -5.26 -1.75
CA SER A 75 -3.31 -4.05 -1.36
C SER A 75 -2.31 -3.65 -2.44
N ARG A 76 -1.54 -4.61 -2.94
CA ARG A 76 -0.56 -4.38 -4.01
C ARG A 76 -1.22 -3.81 -5.27
N GLY A 77 -2.38 -4.36 -5.66
CA GLY A 77 -3.16 -3.86 -6.80
C GLY A 77 -3.57 -2.41 -6.60
N SER A 78 -3.97 -2.05 -5.39
CA SER A 78 -4.35 -0.66 -5.07
C SER A 78 -3.16 0.30 -5.16
N ILE A 79 -1.96 -0.16 -4.80
CA ILE A 79 -0.74 0.65 -4.97
C ILE A 79 -0.49 0.88 -6.46
N CYS A 80 -0.69 -0.14 -7.30
CA CYS A 80 -0.53 0.01 -8.75
C CYS A 80 -1.54 1.00 -9.33
N GLU A 81 -2.77 1.01 -8.82
CA GLU A 81 -3.77 2.02 -9.22
C GLU A 81 -3.28 3.43 -8.89
N LEU A 82 -2.68 3.61 -7.71
CA LEU A 82 -2.14 4.91 -7.31
C LEU A 82 -0.98 5.34 -8.21
N ILE A 83 -0.12 4.41 -8.61
CA ILE A 83 0.96 4.71 -9.56
C ILE A 83 0.37 5.24 -10.87
N ASP A 84 -0.68 4.61 -11.38
CA ASP A 84 -1.38 5.07 -12.58
C ASP A 84 -1.99 6.45 -12.36
N ASP A 85 -2.59 6.69 -11.20
CA ASP A 85 -3.14 8.00 -10.84
C ASP A 85 -2.05 9.08 -10.78
N PHE A 86 -0.85 8.74 -10.30
CA PHE A 86 0.28 9.68 -10.32
C PHE A 86 0.69 10.04 -11.74
N ASN A 87 0.68 9.07 -12.65
CA ASN A 87 0.93 9.33 -14.06
C ASN A 87 -0.11 10.28 -14.63
N GLU A 88 -1.38 10.09 -14.30
CA GLU A 88 -2.45 10.98 -14.74
C GLU A 88 -2.27 12.38 -14.18
N CYS A 89 -1.93 12.50 -12.89
CA CYS A 89 -1.65 13.81 -12.28
C CYS A 89 -0.51 14.56 -13.00
N TYR A 90 0.52 13.83 -13.40
CA TYR A 90 1.63 14.40 -14.13
C TYR A 90 1.19 14.86 -15.54
N GLU A 91 0.48 14.01 -16.26
CA GLU A 91 0.01 14.31 -17.62
C GLU A 91 -0.93 15.50 -17.65
N GLU A 92 -1.77 15.66 -16.63
CA GLU A 92 -2.68 16.80 -16.51
C GLU A 92 -1.98 18.06 -15.99
N GLY A 93 -0.71 17.96 -15.62
CA GLY A 93 0.06 19.12 -15.16
C GLY A 93 -0.18 19.49 -13.70
N TYR A 94 -0.79 18.61 -12.91
CA TYR A 94 -1.05 18.88 -11.48
C TYR A 94 0.21 18.77 -10.64
N ILE A 95 1.15 17.94 -11.06
CA ILE A 95 2.45 17.78 -10.42
C ILE A 95 3.53 17.79 -11.51
N ASN A 96 4.77 18.10 -11.10
CA ASN A 96 5.90 18.07 -12.03
C ASN A 96 6.53 16.68 -12.06
N GLN A 97 7.49 16.47 -12.97
CA GLN A 97 8.14 15.17 -13.14
C GLN A 97 8.88 14.73 -11.88
N THR A 98 9.55 15.64 -11.19
CA THR A 98 10.27 15.32 -9.96
C THR A 98 9.33 14.79 -8.88
N GLU A 99 8.19 15.46 -8.70
CA GLU A 99 7.16 15.04 -7.74
C GLU A 99 6.57 13.68 -8.11
N SER A 100 6.26 13.49 -9.40
CA SER A 100 5.74 12.22 -9.91
C SER A 100 6.73 11.08 -9.66
N ASN A 101 8.00 11.30 -9.99
CA ASN A 101 9.05 10.29 -9.80
C ASN A 101 9.23 9.93 -8.32
N ALA A 102 9.18 10.92 -7.43
CA ALA A 102 9.32 10.68 -5.99
C ALA A 102 8.17 9.83 -5.45
N LEU A 103 6.94 10.15 -5.83
CA LEU A 103 5.75 9.39 -5.41
C LEU A 103 5.78 7.96 -5.95
N LYS A 104 6.15 7.79 -7.21
CA LYS A 104 6.23 6.46 -7.83
C LYS A 104 7.35 5.62 -7.20
N SER A 105 8.49 6.24 -6.92
CA SER A 105 9.60 5.55 -6.27
C SER A 105 9.19 4.98 -4.91
N GLU A 106 8.47 5.78 -4.13
CA GLU A 106 7.97 5.33 -2.83
C GLU A 106 6.93 4.22 -2.98
N ALA A 107 6.05 4.34 -3.97
CA ALA A 107 5.06 3.30 -4.25
C ALA A 107 5.74 1.97 -4.63
N TYR A 108 6.74 2.00 -5.50
CA TYR A 108 7.48 0.80 -5.89
C TYR A 108 8.26 0.20 -4.72
N HIS A 109 8.81 1.05 -3.86
CA HIS A 109 9.48 0.56 -2.65
C HIS A 109 8.50 -0.15 -1.72
N LEU A 110 7.31 0.41 -1.54
CA LEU A 110 6.26 -0.21 -0.74
C LEU A 110 5.85 -1.56 -1.34
N ILE A 111 5.71 -1.65 -2.66
CA ILE A 111 5.43 -2.91 -3.36
C ILE A 111 6.51 -3.95 -3.05
N LYS A 112 7.78 -3.54 -3.08
CA LYS A 112 8.90 -4.43 -2.79
C LYS A 112 8.81 -5.00 -1.37
N VAL A 113 8.54 -4.15 -0.39
CA VAL A 113 8.40 -4.57 1.01
C VAL A 113 7.17 -5.47 1.17
N LEU A 114 6.07 -5.11 0.51
CA LEU A 114 4.84 -5.91 0.52
C LEU A 114 5.07 -7.30 -0.09
N ASN A 115 5.80 -7.37 -1.20
CA ASN A 115 6.19 -8.66 -1.81
C ASN A 115 7.02 -9.51 -0.84
N GLY A 116 7.91 -8.89 -0.07
CA GLY A 116 8.69 -9.58 0.97
C GLY A 116 7.79 -10.15 2.06
N TYR A 117 6.80 -9.38 2.48
CA TYR A 117 5.82 -9.83 3.48
C TYR A 117 5.01 -11.01 2.94
N ILE A 118 4.49 -10.91 1.71
CA ILE A 118 3.76 -12.00 1.05
C ILE A 118 4.64 -13.28 0.97
N ALA A 119 5.90 -13.12 0.60
CA ALA A 119 6.84 -14.26 0.53
C ALA A 119 7.01 -14.91 1.89
N SER A 120 7.09 -14.11 2.97
CA SER A 120 7.19 -14.66 4.33
C SER A 120 5.95 -15.44 4.73
N LEU A 121 4.76 -14.95 4.35
CA LEU A 121 3.51 -15.65 4.61
C LEU A 121 3.44 -16.99 3.87
N LYS A 122 3.93 -17.02 2.63
CA LYS A 122 4.00 -18.26 1.84
C LYS A 122 4.91 -19.29 2.51
N ARG A 123 6.06 -18.86 3.03
CA ARG A 123 6.98 -19.75 3.74
C ARG A 123 6.34 -20.31 5.01
N GLN A 124 5.65 -19.47 5.79
CA GLN A 124 4.96 -19.89 7.00
C GLN A 124 3.82 -20.87 6.69
N LYS A 125 3.07 -20.62 5.61
CA LYS A 125 2.01 -21.50 5.13
C LYS A 125 2.58 -22.89 4.78
N SER A 126 3.69 -22.93 4.06
CA SER A 126 4.35 -24.19 3.68
C SER A 126 4.80 -24.99 4.89
N LYS A 127 5.37 -24.34 5.90
CA LYS A 127 5.79 -24.99 7.13
C LYS A 127 4.60 -25.61 7.88
N ASN A 128 3.48 -24.89 7.94
CA ASN A 128 2.28 -25.37 8.62
C ASN A 128 1.64 -26.56 7.90
N THR A 129 1.67 -26.59 6.57
CA THR A 129 1.09 -27.69 5.78
C THR A 129 1.95 -28.94 5.78
N SER A 130 3.25 -28.84 6.07
CA SER A 130 4.16 -29.99 6.12
C SER A 130 4.15 -30.68 7.49
N GLN A 131 3.36 -30.20 8.41
CA GLN A 131 3.13 -30.82 9.70
C GLN A 131 1.83 -31.60 9.67
#